data_9cf082458611672eee19dc8e9a4e6d19
#
_entry.id   9cf082458611672eee19dc8e9a4e6d19
#
_cell.length_a   1.000
_cell.length_b   1.000
_cell.length_c   1.000
_cell.angle_alpha   90.00
_cell.angle_beta   90.00
_cell.angle_gamma   90.00
#
_symmetry.space_group_name_H-M   'P 1'
#
loop_
_entity.id
_entity.type
_entity.pdbx_description
1 polymer ?
#
loop_
_entity_poly.entity_id
_entity_poly.type
_entity_poly.pdbx_seq_one_letter_code
_entity_poly.pdbx_strand_id
1 'polypeptide(L)'
;MLRVLALLRLAVALAAAALASTPIIAGERISDFSLIDQHGKFFQLSRQANFDAILLMAHEDSRDVRRAASDLADVSKQFEGQNVGFYFIDATGETDKSEIREIAEDADIDLPILMDESQLVARELGIERATDVVIIDPAALQLVFRGALNDRWAKDSRSRRASEHYAADALTQFLAGENITAKETSSRGALITLAAVEDVSYANDVAPILKERCVSCHMEGGIAPFAMNSHQMVQGWSPMIREVLYTKRMPPGQIDNDYVHDFRDVAHITVEETQTLVNWIEKGAKNTDNNDPLAEHSPELVKWAYGVPDMVIPIPPQQIPATGVQDYRNIPLALDLEEDIWVKAVEFEAGDPTVLHHIIAFAYGPNGMNQFEILNQGIGLGAYAPGNEINTYPGNSGFPLKAGGGLFLQLHYTTSGKETTDASEIALYLWDEEPERQVLGGSAADLDINIPPFAQRHEMVATAKFRKDSYITMLGPHMHYRGHDANFTLVYPDGSSEEVLNVPNYQFNWQKVYDFKDPKFVPAGTEMVFTGTFDNSEFNPSNPDASQTLSWGEQTWQEMFFGFYRYVEAGNPGGG
;
A
#
# COMPACT_ATOMS: atom_id res chain seq x y z
N MET A 1 -57.91 7.16 26.50
CA MET A 1 -56.46 7.13 26.75
C MET A 1 -55.70 6.02 26.00
N LEU A 2 -56.29 4.88 25.70
CA LEU A 2 -55.57 3.79 24.98
C LEU A 2 -55.36 3.99 23.47
N ARG A 3 -56.07 4.90 22.79
CA ARG A 3 -55.92 5.14 21.35
C ARG A 3 -54.84 6.19 21.01
N VAL A 4 -54.41 7.02 21.96
CA VAL A 4 -53.36 8.01 21.77
C VAL A 4 -51.97 7.39 21.94
N LEU A 5 -51.83 6.37 22.78
CA LEU A 5 -50.57 5.63 22.96
C LEU A 5 -50.19 4.71 21.79
N ALA A 6 -51.17 4.25 21.01
CA ALA A 6 -50.91 3.42 19.82
C ALA A 6 -50.40 4.25 18.63
N LEU A 7 -50.81 5.50 18.48
CA LEU A 7 -50.35 6.41 17.43
C LEU A 7 -48.99 6.99 17.72
N LEU A 8 -48.61 7.17 19.01
CA LEU A 8 -47.26 7.58 19.38
C LEU A 8 -46.20 6.46 19.17
N ARG A 9 -46.60 5.19 19.35
CA ARG A 9 -45.69 4.06 19.08
C ARG A 9 -45.49 3.79 17.58
N LEU A 10 -46.46 4.11 16.73
CA LEU A 10 -46.31 3.99 15.27
C LEU A 10 -45.47 5.12 14.66
N ALA A 11 -45.52 6.33 15.27
CA ALA A 11 -44.71 7.47 14.85
C ALA A 11 -43.23 7.32 15.25
N VAL A 12 -42.92 6.64 16.35
CA VAL A 12 -41.55 6.37 16.81
C VAL A 12 -40.92 5.21 16.03
N ALA A 13 -41.73 4.24 15.54
CA ALA A 13 -41.24 3.14 14.71
C ALA A 13 -40.97 3.52 13.25
N LEU A 14 -41.51 4.67 12.76
CA LEU A 14 -41.24 5.19 11.41
C LEU A 14 -40.10 6.21 11.37
N ALA A 15 -39.60 6.69 12.54
CA ALA A 15 -38.47 7.60 12.62
C ALA A 15 -37.11 6.89 12.81
N ALA A 16 -37.11 5.58 13.00
CA ALA A 16 -35.87 4.78 13.17
C ALA A 16 -35.41 4.07 11.88
N ALA A 17 -36.02 4.37 10.73
CA ALA A 17 -35.71 3.69 9.45
C ALA A 17 -35.16 4.63 8.36
N ALA A 18 -34.48 5.71 8.72
CA ALA A 18 -33.92 6.63 7.72
C ALA A 18 -32.65 7.33 8.23
N LEU A 19 -31.59 6.53 8.51
CA LEU A 19 -30.22 6.96 8.33
C LEU A 19 -29.60 6.02 7.28
N ALA A 20 -30.30 5.79 6.18
CA ALA A 20 -29.68 5.41 4.93
C ALA A 20 -28.85 6.62 4.50
N SER A 21 -27.57 6.43 4.22
CA SER A 21 -26.75 7.40 3.51
C SER A 21 -27.60 7.96 2.36
N THR A 22 -27.81 9.29 2.34
CA THR A 22 -28.48 9.92 1.20
C THR A 22 -27.62 9.63 -0.02
N PRO A 23 -28.18 8.99 -1.07
CA PRO A 23 -27.41 8.72 -2.26
C PRO A 23 -26.86 10.03 -2.84
N ILE A 24 -25.57 10.04 -3.20
CA ILE A 24 -24.92 11.16 -3.86
C ILE A 24 -25.67 11.49 -5.15
N ILE A 25 -25.98 12.77 -5.36
CA ILE A 25 -26.66 13.28 -6.57
C ILE A 25 -25.61 13.65 -7.60
N ALA A 26 -25.86 13.47 -8.88
CA ALA A 26 -24.94 13.89 -9.95
C ALA A 26 -24.48 15.35 -9.76
N GLY A 27 -23.16 15.57 -9.87
CA GLY A 27 -22.50 16.85 -9.54
C GLY A 27 -22.06 16.96 -8.07
N GLU A 28 -22.35 15.98 -7.21
CA GLU A 28 -21.86 15.92 -5.85
C GLU A 28 -20.41 15.43 -5.80
N ARG A 29 -19.62 16.02 -4.89
CA ARG A 29 -18.22 15.63 -4.68
C ARG A 29 -18.14 14.29 -3.96
N ILE A 30 -17.29 13.42 -4.46
CA ILE A 30 -16.97 12.12 -3.86
C ILE A 30 -15.58 12.14 -3.23
N SER A 31 -15.31 11.19 -2.35
CA SER A 31 -13.98 10.99 -1.79
C SER A 31 -13.01 10.45 -2.84
N ASP A 32 -11.73 10.79 -2.70
CA ASP A 32 -10.68 10.01 -3.35
C ASP A 32 -10.63 8.63 -2.70
N PHE A 33 -10.46 7.59 -3.52
CA PHE A 33 -10.40 6.21 -3.05
C PHE A 33 -9.39 5.39 -3.84
N SER A 34 -8.93 4.31 -3.21
CA SER A 34 -8.03 3.34 -3.82
C SER A 34 -8.59 1.93 -3.69
N LEU A 35 -8.49 1.18 -4.76
CA LEU A 35 -8.85 -0.24 -4.85
C LEU A 35 -7.70 -1.02 -5.51
N ILE A 36 -7.74 -2.33 -5.36
CA ILE A 36 -6.83 -3.26 -6.06
C ILE A 36 -7.69 -4.04 -7.04
N ASP A 37 -7.18 -4.26 -8.25
CA ASP A 37 -7.91 -5.08 -9.22
C ASP A 37 -7.66 -6.59 -9.02
N GLN A 38 -8.35 -7.43 -9.78
CA GLN A 38 -8.21 -8.88 -9.74
C GLN A 38 -6.80 -9.39 -10.09
N HIS A 39 -5.92 -8.54 -10.59
CA HIS A 39 -4.52 -8.84 -10.91
C HIS A 39 -3.54 -8.25 -9.88
N GLY A 40 -4.06 -7.71 -8.76
CA GLY A 40 -3.24 -7.09 -7.72
C GLY A 40 -2.70 -5.71 -8.08
N LYS A 41 -3.22 -5.05 -9.13
CA LYS A 41 -2.78 -3.72 -9.55
C LYS A 41 -3.53 -2.64 -8.79
N PHE A 42 -2.81 -1.63 -8.37
CA PHE A 42 -3.34 -0.50 -7.62
C PHE A 42 -4.06 0.51 -8.52
N PHE A 43 -5.24 0.92 -8.08
CA PHE A 43 -6.03 2.01 -8.63
C PHE A 43 -6.27 3.05 -7.56
N GLN A 44 -6.02 4.33 -7.86
CA GLN A 44 -6.45 5.47 -7.05
C GLN A 44 -7.12 6.49 -7.96
N LEU A 45 -8.31 6.95 -7.59
CA LEU A 45 -9.14 7.81 -8.44
C LEU A 45 -8.42 9.11 -8.83
N SER A 46 -7.81 9.81 -7.88
CA SER A 46 -7.10 11.07 -8.15
C SER A 46 -5.88 10.91 -9.06
N ARG A 47 -5.24 9.73 -9.09
CA ARG A 47 -4.15 9.42 -10.02
C ARG A 47 -4.62 9.11 -11.43
N GLN A 48 -5.95 9.00 -11.64
CA GLN A 48 -6.56 8.83 -12.95
C GLN A 48 -7.02 10.15 -13.56
N ALA A 49 -6.60 11.28 -13.05
CA ALA A 49 -6.97 12.61 -13.54
C ALA A 49 -6.46 12.94 -14.98
N ASN A 50 -5.69 12.03 -15.58
CA ASN A 50 -5.40 12.00 -17.01
C ASN A 50 -6.60 11.62 -17.88
N PHE A 51 -7.58 10.87 -17.35
CA PHE A 51 -8.83 10.60 -18.03
C PHE A 51 -9.78 11.78 -17.86
N ASP A 52 -10.51 12.10 -18.93
CA ASP A 52 -11.56 13.10 -18.88
C ASP A 52 -12.79 12.58 -18.13
N ALA A 53 -13.02 11.26 -18.17
CA ALA A 53 -14.06 10.57 -17.42
C ALA A 53 -13.67 9.12 -17.11
N ILE A 54 -14.23 8.58 -16.01
CA ILE A 54 -14.13 7.16 -15.67
C ILE A 54 -15.54 6.59 -15.57
N LEU A 55 -15.78 5.47 -16.23
CA LEU A 55 -17.00 4.69 -16.10
C LEU A 55 -16.72 3.41 -15.30
N LEU A 56 -17.44 3.23 -14.20
CA LEU A 56 -17.47 2.01 -13.41
C LEU A 56 -18.81 1.29 -13.64
N MET A 57 -18.78 -0.03 -13.87
CA MET A 57 -19.98 -0.86 -13.86
C MET A 57 -19.90 -1.89 -12.75
N ALA A 58 -20.95 -1.97 -11.93
CA ALA A 58 -21.02 -2.93 -10.82
C ALA A 58 -20.98 -4.38 -11.33
N HIS A 59 -20.10 -5.17 -10.71
CA HIS A 59 -19.84 -6.57 -11.02
C HIS A 59 -20.40 -7.51 -9.95
N GLU A 60 -20.83 -8.66 -10.37
CA GLU A 60 -21.02 -9.90 -9.58
C GLU A 60 -21.04 -11.08 -10.56
N ASP A 61 -20.88 -12.31 -10.09
CA ASP A 61 -21.04 -13.50 -10.94
C ASP A 61 -22.50 -13.78 -11.24
N SER A 62 -23.01 -13.14 -12.29
CA SER A 62 -24.38 -13.35 -12.75
C SER A 62 -24.49 -13.34 -14.27
N ARG A 63 -25.56 -13.98 -14.75
CA ARG A 63 -25.88 -13.99 -16.18
C ARG A 63 -26.15 -12.59 -16.73
N ASP A 64 -26.68 -11.69 -15.91
CA ASP A 64 -26.99 -10.34 -16.35
C ASP A 64 -25.70 -9.51 -16.49
N VAL A 65 -24.73 -9.64 -15.57
CA VAL A 65 -23.40 -9.00 -15.67
C VAL A 65 -22.65 -9.52 -16.90
N ARG A 66 -22.57 -10.85 -17.10
CA ARG A 66 -21.91 -11.46 -18.27
C ARG A 66 -22.45 -10.91 -19.60
N ARG A 67 -23.75 -10.58 -19.68
CA ARG A 67 -24.37 -9.99 -20.87
C ARG A 67 -24.18 -8.48 -20.95
N ALA A 68 -24.22 -7.79 -19.81
CA ALA A 68 -23.99 -6.36 -19.75
C ALA A 68 -22.53 -6.00 -20.07
N ALA A 69 -21.59 -6.89 -19.74
CA ALA A 69 -20.17 -6.75 -20.08
C ALA A 69 -19.95 -6.58 -21.59
N SER A 70 -20.66 -7.37 -22.42
CA SER A 70 -20.62 -7.20 -23.89
C SER A 70 -21.15 -5.83 -24.34
N ASP A 71 -22.25 -5.34 -23.73
CA ASP A 71 -22.79 -4.01 -24.06
C ASP A 71 -21.81 -2.90 -23.58
N LEU A 72 -21.12 -3.09 -22.42
CA LEU A 72 -20.11 -2.16 -21.94
C LEU A 72 -18.88 -2.14 -22.85
N ALA A 73 -18.43 -3.31 -23.32
CA ALA A 73 -17.32 -3.40 -24.28
C ALA A 73 -17.64 -2.66 -25.60
N ASP A 74 -18.90 -2.69 -26.04
CA ASP A 74 -19.33 -1.91 -27.22
C ASP A 74 -19.30 -0.39 -26.93
N VAL A 75 -19.69 0.04 -25.73
CA VAL A 75 -19.56 1.44 -25.29
C VAL A 75 -18.09 1.84 -25.20
N SER A 76 -17.23 1.02 -24.60
CA SER A 76 -15.80 1.30 -24.51
C SER A 76 -15.17 1.51 -25.90
N LYS A 77 -15.50 0.67 -26.88
CA LYS A 77 -15.06 0.84 -28.27
C LYS A 77 -15.56 2.14 -28.90
N GLN A 78 -16.78 2.59 -28.58
CA GLN A 78 -17.33 3.86 -29.08
C GLN A 78 -16.50 5.07 -28.62
N PHE A 79 -15.90 4.99 -27.42
CA PHE A 79 -15.08 6.05 -26.82
C PHE A 79 -13.57 5.79 -26.95
N GLU A 80 -13.15 4.83 -27.75
CA GLU A 80 -11.74 4.58 -28.02
C GLU A 80 -11.05 5.84 -28.55
N GLY A 81 -9.94 6.24 -27.92
CA GLY A 81 -9.21 7.47 -28.22
C GLY A 81 -9.82 8.75 -27.66
N GLN A 82 -10.87 8.70 -26.84
CA GLN A 82 -11.49 9.85 -26.19
C GLN A 82 -11.12 10.00 -24.71
N ASN A 83 -10.03 9.37 -24.29
CA ASN A 83 -9.47 9.56 -22.94
C ASN A 83 -10.47 9.21 -21.81
N VAL A 84 -11.23 8.13 -21.98
CA VAL A 84 -12.19 7.61 -20.99
C VAL A 84 -11.69 6.28 -20.44
N GLY A 85 -11.62 6.16 -19.11
CA GLY A 85 -11.32 4.93 -18.41
C GLY A 85 -12.56 4.06 -18.20
N PHE A 86 -12.47 2.76 -18.45
CA PHE A 86 -13.55 1.80 -18.25
C PHE A 86 -13.10 0.70 -17.29
N TYR A 87 -13.89 0.45 -16.25
CA TYR A 87 -13.62 -0.54 -15.22
C TYR A 87 -14.91 -1.20 -14.77
N PHE A 88 -14.78 -2.37 -14.18
CA PHE A 88 -15.78 -2.92 -13.30
C PHE A 88 -15.44 -2.59 -11.83
N ILE A 89 -16.45 -2.64 -10.96
CA ILE A 89 -16.27 -2.59 -9.51
C ILE A 89 -17.03 -3.75 -8.88
N ASP A 90 -16.32 -4.64 -8.19
CA ASP A 90 -16.92 -5.72 -7.40
C ASP A 90 -17.05 -5.28 -5.95
N ALA A 91 -18.26 -5.25 -5.45
CA ALA A 91 -18.59 -4.94 -4.06
C ALA A 91 -19.39 -6.06 -3.40
N THR A 92 -19.18 -7.30 -3.84
CA THR A 92 -19.82 -8.48 -3.22
C THR A 92 -19.23 -8.79 -1.86
N GLY A 93 -18.03 -8.27 -1.55
CA GLY A 93 -17.23 -8.62 -0.38
C GLY A 93 -16.32 -9.81 -0.63
N GLU A 94 -16.20 -10.27 -1.89
CA GLU A 94 -15.23 -11.29 -2.28
C GLU A 94 -13.80 -10.74 -2.16
N THR A 95 -12.90 -11.53 -1.61
CA THR A 95 -11.50 -11.18 -1.39
C THR A 95 -10.53 -12.04 -2.17
N ASP A 96 -11.00 -13.17 -2.73
CA ASP A 96 -10.19 -14.08 -3.54
C ASP A 96 -10.08 -13.57 -4.99
N LYS A 97 -8.94 -12.98 -5.30
CA LYS A 97 -8.62 -12.50 -6.65
C LYS A 97 -8.62 -13.62 -7.71
N SER A 98 -8.31 -14.86 -7.31
CA SER A 98 -8.30 -15.99 -8.24
C SER A 98 -9.71 -16.37 -8.68
N GLU A 99 -10.67 -16.32 -7.78
CA GLU A 99 -12.08 -16.53 -8.09
C GLU A 99 -12.61 -15.45 -9.04
N ILE A 100 -12.29 -14.18 -8.77
CA ILE A 100 -12.70 -13.07 -9.65
C ILE A 100 -12.04 -13.18 -11.05
N ARG A 101 -10.79 -13.64 -11.14
CA ARG A 101 -10.13 -13.90 -12.45
C ARG A 101 -10.83 -15.02 -13.23
N GLU A 102 -11.15 -16.13 -12.58
CA GLU A 102 -11.88 -17.24 -13.23
C GLU A 102 -13.25 -16.78 -13.74
N ILE A 103 -13.98 -15.99 -12.93
CA ILE A 103 -15.27 -15.41 -13.33
C ILE A 103 -15.10 -14.48 -14.55
N ALA A 104 -14.07 -13.63 -14.55
CA ALA A 104 -13.79 -12.70 -15.65
C ALA A 104 -13.47 -13.47 -16.95
N GLU A 105 -12.61 -14.48 -16.87
CA GLU A 105 -12.27 -15.34 -18.01
C GLU A 105 -13.50 -16.07 -18.58
N ASP A 106 -14.33 -16.68 -17.70
CA ASP A 106 -15.58 -17.35 -18.10
C ASP A 106 -16.62 -16.42 -18.72
N ALA A 107 -16.55 -15.13 -18.34
CA ALA A 107 -17.47 -14.10 -18.82
C ALA A 107 -16.93 -13.30 -20.04
N ASP A 108 -15.70 -13.59 -20.52
CA ASP A 108 -15.01 -12.84 -21.58
C ASP A 108 -14.89 -11.34 -21.23
N ILE A 109 -14.52 -11.04 -19.98
CA ILE A 109 -14.31 -9.70 -19.43
C ILE A 109 -12.82 -9.37 -19.45
N ASP A 110 -12.41 -8.48 -20.36
CA ASP A 110 -11.02 -8.00 -20.49
C ASP A 110 -10.74 -6.74 -19.67
N LEU A 111 -11.78 -6.03 -19.19
CA LEU A 111 -11.63 -4.81 -18.40
C LEU A 111 -11.23 -5.13 -16.95
N PRO A 112 -10.42 -4.27 -16.31
CA PRO A 112 -10.08 -4.46 -14.90
C PRO A 112 -11.33 -4.44 -14.00
N ILE A 113 -11.35 -5.34 -13.01
CA ILE A 113 -12.38 -5.43 -11.98
C ILE A 113 -11.78 -4.95 -10.66
N LEU A 114 -12.12 -3.74 -10.26
CA LEU A 114 -11.68 -3.13 -9.00
C LEU A 114 -12.43 -3.80 -7.84
N MET A 115 -11.70 -4.36 -6.88
CA MET A 115 -12.28 -5.08 -5.74
C MET A 115 -12.53 -4.14 -4.58
N ASP A 116 -13.79 -3.80 -4.32
CA ASP A 116 -14.23 -3.05 -3.14
C ASP A 116 -14.60 -4.01 -2.01
N GLU A 117 -13.60 -4.71 -1.47
CA GLU A 117 -13.73 -5.69 -0.40
C GLU A 117 -14.48 -5.10 0.82
N SER A 118 -14.22 -3.83 1.12
CA SER A 118 -14.84 -3.11 2.23
C SER A 118 -16.26 -2.61 1.93
N GLN A 119 -16.68 -2.63 0.69
CA GLN A 119 -17.95 -2.10 0.20
C GLN A 119 -18.19 -0.59 0.50
N LEU A 120 -17.14 0.11 0.92
CA LEU A 120 -17.24 1.52 1.29
C LEU A 120 -17.39 2.42 0.07
N VAL A 121 -16.68 2.11 -1.02
CA VAL A 121 -16.72 2.87 -2.27
C VAL A 121 -18.07 2.69 -2.96
N ALA A 122 -18.56 1.47 -3.08
CA ALA A 122 -19.88 1.18 -3.64
C ALA A 122 -20.99 1.90 -2.87
N ARG A 123 -20.90 1.90 -1.52
CA ARG A 123 -21.85 2.60 -0.66
C ARG A 123 -21.83 4.11 -0.90
N GLU A 124 -20.66 4.73 -0.99
CA GLU A 124 -20.52 6.15 -1.26
C GLU A 124 -21.03 6.51 -2.65
N LEU A 125 -20.69 5.73 -3.67
CA LEU A 125 -21.15 5.93 -5.04
C LEU A 125 -22.63 5.61 -5.24
N GLY A 126 -23.31 5.00 -4.24
CA GLY A 126 -24.72 4.60 -4.31
C GLY A 126 -24.97 3.47 -5.29
N ILE A 127 -24.01 2.56 -5.44
CA ILE A 127 -24.14 1.31 -6.19
C ILE A 127 -24.98 0.35 -5.33
N GLU A 128 -26.12 -0.07 -5.84
CA GLU A 128 -27.05 -0.98 -5.13
C GLU A 128 -27.22 -2.31 -5.86
N ARG A 129 -26.96 -2.33 -7.17
CA ARG A 129 -27.25 -3.48 -8.01
C ARG A 129 -26.10 -3.81 -8.94
N ALA A 130 -25.92 -5.08 -9.19
CA ALA A 130 -25.12 -5.54 -10.31
C ALA A 130 -25.61 -4.88 -11.61
N THR A 131 -24.69 -4.47 -12.47
CA THR A 131 -24.93 -3.66 -13.68
C THR A 131 -25.29 -2.19 -13.45
N ASP A 132 -25.31 -1.67 -12.21
CA ASP A 132 -25.32 -0.21 -12.01
C ASP A 132 -24.08 0.40 -12.62
N VAL A 133 -24.26 1.54 -13.28
CA VAL A 133 -23.17 2.29 -13.89
C VAL A 133 -23.00 3.63 -13.20
N VAL A 134 -21.74 3.98 -12.96
CA VAL A 134 -21.35 5.27 -12.40
C VAL A 134 -20.33 5.92 -13.34
N ILE A 135 -20.50 7.20 -13.66
CA ILE A 135 -19.53 7.99 -14.39
C ILE A 135 -18.99 9.07 -13.45
N ILE A 136 -17.67 9.21 -13.42
CA ILE A 136 -16.94 10.08 -12.50
C ILE A 136 -16.04 11.01 -13.31
N ASP A 137 -15.99 12.28 -12.92
CA ASP A 137 -14.92 13.21 -13.26
C ASP A 137 -13.77 13.02 -12.25
N PRO A 138 -12.65 12.36 -12.63
CA PRO A 138 -11.57 12.07 -11.71
C PRO A 138 -10.78 13.32 -11.30
N ALA A 139 -10.72 14.35 -12.13
CA ALA A 139 -10.02 15.59 -11.83
C ALA A 139 -10.77 16.45 -10.80
N ALA A 140 -12.10 16.50 -10.90
CA ALA A 140 -12.95 17.23 -9.97
C ALA A 140 -13.35 16.39 -8.75
N LEU A 141 -13.15 15.08 -8.76
CA LEU A 141 -13.69 14.11 -7.81
C LEU A 141 -15.21 14.28 -7.67
N GLN A 142 -15.92 14.21 -8.80
CA GLN A 142 -17.36 14.44 -8.85
C GLN A 142 -18.09 13.30 -9.56
N LEU A 143 -19.25 12.96 -9.03
CA LEU A 143 -20.19 12.07 -9.70
C LEU A 143 -20.87 12.81 -10.85
N VAL A 144 -20.70 12.29 -12.08
CA VAL A 144 -21.29 12.84 -13.31
C VAL A 144 -22.65 12.20 -13.63
N PHE A 145 -22.74 10.87 -13.48
CA PHE A 145 -23.94 10.11 -13.79
C PHE A 145 -23.99 8.84 -12.94
N ARG A 146 -25.22 8.42 -12.62
CA ARG A 146 -25.49 7.10 -12.02
C ARG A 146 -26.77 6.53 -12.59
N GLY A 147 -26.73 5.28 -13.04
CA GLY A 147 -27.95 4.63 -13.58
C GLY A 147 -27.66 3.33 -14.29
N ALA A 148 -28.61 2.90 -15.10
CA ALA A 148 -28.42 1.75 -15.99
C ALA A 148 -27.58 2.12 -17.21
N LEU A 149 -26.84 1.15 -17.76
CA LEU A 149 -26.02 1.34 -18.96
C LEU A 149 -26.86 1.84 -20.15
N ASN A 150 -28.06 1.26 -20.31
CA ASN A 150 -29.03 1.60 -21.38
C ASN A 150 -30.44 1.12 -21.01
N ASP A 151 -31.45 1.36 -21.84
CA ASP A 151 -32.85 0.98 -21.61
C ASP A 151 -33.06 -0.55 -21.50
N ARG A 152 -32.20 -1.37 -22.07
CA ARG A 152 -32.22 -2.83 -21.93
C ARG A 152 -31.93 -3.25 -20.48
N TRP A 153 -31.02 -2.55 -19.80
CA TRP A 153 -30.59 -2.84 -18.43
C TRP A 153 -31.32 -2.03 -17.37
N ALA A 154 -32.24 -1.16 -17.76
CA ALA A 154 -33.07 -0.43 -16.82
C ALA A 154 -34.01 -1.36 -16.05
N LYS A 155 -34.31 -1.00 -14.80
CA LYS A 155 -35.27 -1.70 -13.94
C LYS A 155 -36.59 -1.87 -14.68
N ASP A 156 -37.21 -3.03 -14.55
CA ASP A 156 -38.47 -3.40 -15.18
C ASP A 156 -38.44 -3.50 -16.72
N SER A 157 -37.28 -3.34 -17.34
CA SER A 157 -37.13 -3.49 -18.78
C SER A 157 -37.36 -4.92 -19.24
N ARG A 158 -38.09 -5.05 -20.38
CA ARG A 158 -38.26 -6.32 -21.08
C ARG A 158 -37.59 -6.32 -22.45
N SER A 159 -36.87 -5.24 -22.77
CA SER A 159 -36.19 -5.09 -24.06
C SER A 159 -35.06 -6.11 -24.20
N ARG A 160 -34.92 -6.66 -25.42
CA ARG A 160 -33.78 -7.55 -25.74
C ARG A 160 -32.64 -6.80 -26.44
N ARG A 161 -32.90 -5.58 -26.91
CA ARG A 161 -31.92 -4.70 -27.57
C ARG A 161 -32.06 -3.30 -27.01
N ALA A 162 -30.93 -2.61 -26.86
CA ALA A 162 -30.93 -1.22 -26.47
C ALA A 162 -31.49 -0.33 -27.62
N SER A 163 -32.26 0.67 -27.24
CA SER A 163 -32.76 1.75 -28.11
C SER A 163 -32.43 3.13 -27.54
N GLU A 164 -32.19 3.24 -26.23
CA GLU A 164 -31.70 4.42 -25.52
C GLU A 164 -30.38 4.05 -24.81
N HIS A 165 -29.36 4.91 -24.89
CA HIS A 165 -27.99 4.60 -24.48
C HIS A 165 -27.52 5.53 -23.34
N TYR A 166 -28.15 5.41 -22.16
CA TYR A 166 -28.03 6.36 -21.05
C TYR A 166 -26.60 6.73 -20.66
N ALA A 167 -25.73 5.73 -20.44
CA ALA A 167 -24.35 5.98 -20.05
C ALA A 167 -23.52 6.59 -21.21
N ALA A 168 -23.71 6.12 -22.44
CA ALA A 168 -23.02 6.68 -23.60
C ALA A 168 -23.47 8.11 -23.91
N ASP A 169 -24.76 8.40 -23.74
CA ASP A 169 -25.30 9.76 -23.90
C ASP A 169 -24.76 10.69 -22.80
N ALA A 170 -24.68 10.22 -21.55
CA ALA A 170 -24.10 10.97 -20.44
C ALA A 170 -22.61 11.28 -20.68
N LEU A 171 -21.80 10.27 -21.09
CA LEU A 171 -20.40 10.48 -21.47
C LEU A 171 -20.26 11.49 -22.61
N THR A 172 -21.05 11.36 -23.67
CA THR A 172 -21.02 12.25 -24.82
C THR A 172 -21.30 13.70 -24.40
N GLN A 173 -22.35 13.92 -23.60
CA GLN A 173 -22.73 15.24 -23.09
C GLN A 173 -21.66 15.81 -22.17
N PHE A 174 -21.12 15.00 -21.27
CA PHE A 174 -20.07 15.43 -20.34
C PHE A 174 -18.81 15.87 -21.08
N LEU A 175 -18.29 15.04 -21.98
CA LEU A 175 -17.09 15.34 -22.79
C LEU A 175 -17.28 16.57 -23.70
N ALA A 176 -18.52 16.84 -24.12
CA ALA A 176 -18.86 18.06 -24.87
C ALA A 176 -19.03 19.31 -23.99
N GLY A 177 -18.96 19.19 -22.66
CA GLY A 177 -19.24 20.28 -21.72
C GLY A 177 -20.70 20.70 -21.67
N GLU A 178 -21.62 19.81 -22.05
CA GLU A 178 -23.06 20.01 -22.08
C GLU A 178 -23.71 19.59 -20.76
N ASN A 179 -24.93 20.06 -20.51
CA ASN A 179 -25.72 19.59 -19.38
C ASN A 179 -26.13 18.13 -19.58
N ILE A 180 -25.93 17.31 -18.56
CA ILE A 180 -26.34 15.91 -18.59
C ILE A 180 -27.86 15.84 -18.55
N THR A 181 -28.45 15.32 -19.62
CA THR A 181 -29.89 15.08 -19.76
C THR A 181 -30.22 13.59 -19.89
N ALA A 182 -29.18 12.74 -19.87
CA ALA A 182 -29.32 11.31 -19.88
C ALA A 182 -30.20 10.84 -18.70
N LYS A 183 -31.05 9.85 -18.96
CA LYS A 183 -32.02 9.39 -17.97
C LYS A 183 -31.34 8.54 -16.89
N GLU A 184 -31.36 9.02 -15.67
CA GLU A 184 -30.98 8.24 -14.48
C GLU A 184 -32.11 7.26 -14.13
N THR A 185 -31.79 5.98 -14.08
CA THR A 185 -32.73 4.92 -13.71
C THR A 185 -31.98 3.74 -13.13
N SER A 186 -32.50 3.13 -12.05
CA SER A 186 -31.89 1.93 -11.47
C SER A 186 -31.74 0.82 -12.50
N SER A 187 -30.69 0.03 -12.37
CA SER A 187 -30.50 -1.15 -13.21
C SER A 187 -31.40 -2.31 -12.77
N ARG A 188 -31.51 -3.32 -13.63
CA ARG A 188 -32.27 -4.54 -13.33
C ARG A 188 -31.46 -5.66 -12.71
N GLY A 189 -30.14 -5.49 -12.55
CA GLY A 189 -29.27 -6.48 -11.92
C GLY A 189 -29.71 -6.87 -10.52
N ALA A 190 -29.18 -7.96 -10.00
CA ALA A 190 -29.44 -8.39 -8.63
C ALA A 190 -29.03 -7.32 -7.62
N LEU A 191 -29.62 -7.30 -6.46
CA LEU A 191 -29.20 -6.43 -5.37
C LEU A 191 -27.86 -6.93 -4.83
N ILE A 192 -26.89 -6.03 -4.72
CA ILE A 192 -25.65 -6.28 -4.00
C ILE A 192 -25.95 -6.10 -2.51
N THR A 193 -25.62 -7.11 -1.71
CA THR A 193 -25.81 -7.04 -0.26
C THR A 193 -24.62 -6.30 0.34
N LEU A 194 -24.79 -5.00 0.60
CA LEU A 194 -23.78 -4.22 1.31
C LEU A 194 -23.82 -4.50 2.81
N ALA A 195 -22.65 -4.49 3.45
CA ALA A 195 -22.52 -4.63 4.89
C ALA A 195 -23.34 -3.54 5.62
N ALA A 196 -24.04 -3.93 6.65
CA ALA A 196 -24.82 -3.00 7.46
C ALA A 196 -23.90 -2.01 8.18
N VAL A 197 -24.30 -0.75 8.23
CA VAL A 197 -23.61 0.26 9.05
C VAL A 197 -23.99 0.04 10.50
N GLU A 198 -23.19 -0.72 11.23
CA GLU A 198 -23.43 -1.06 12.62
C GLU A 198 -23.19 0.13 13.55
N ASP A 199 -23.77 0.06 14.76
CA ASP A 199 -23.45 1.01 15.82
C ASP A 199 -22.11 0.60 16.45
N VAL A 200 -21.13 1.46 16.35
CA VAL A 200 -19.74 1.22 16.76
C VAL A 200 -19.47 1.96 18.07
N SER A 201 -18.98 1.25 19.08
CA SER A 201 -18.49 1.81 20.34
C SER A 201 -17.06 2.30 20.19
N TYR A 202 -16.79 3.54 20.58
CA TYR A 202 -15.41 4.04 20.59
C TYR A 202 -14.52 3.20 21.50
N ALA A 203 -14.96 2.94 22.72
CA ALA A 203 -14.13 2.30 23.74
C ALA A 203 -13.89 0.80 23.46
N ASN A 204 -14.91 0.11 22.91
CA ASN A 204 -14.86 -1.36 22.78
C ASN A 204 -14.42 -1.81 21.37
N ASP A 205 -14.70 -1.01 20.32
CA ASP A 205 -14.45 -1.42 18.94
C ASP A 205 -13.33 -0.59 18.30
N VAL A 206 -13.35 0.75 18.44
CA VAL A 206 -12.40 1.65 17.76
C VAL A 206 -11.06 1.73 18.48
N ALA A 207 -11.06 2.00 19.80
CA ALA A 207 -9.83 2.19 20.54
C ALA A 207 -8.89 0.97 20.53
N PRO A 208 -9.38 -0.28 20.58
CA PRO A 208 -8.54 -1.47 20.41
C PRO A 208 -7.83 -1.50 19.05
N ILE A 209 -8.55 -1.23 17.95
CA ILE A 209 -7.97 -1.19 16.59
C ILE A 209 -6.86 -0.12 16.53
N LEU A 210 -7.15 1.10 17.02
CA LEU A 210 -6.18 2.19 17.01
C LEU A 210 -4.93 1.85 17.82
N LYS A 211 -5.08 1.20 18.99
CA LYS A 211 -3.96 0.76 19.83
C LYS A 211 -3.06 -0.24 19.11
N GLU A 212 -3.67 -1.18 18.41
CA GLU A 212 -2.95 -2.27 17.76
C GLU A 212 -2.31 -1.84 16.44
N ARG A 213 -3.01 -1.01 15.64
CA ARG A 213 -2.61 -0.70 14.26
C ARG A 213 -1.94 0.66 14.09
N CYS A 214 -2.15 1.61 14.99
CA CYS A 214 -1.79 3.02 14.77
C CYS A 214 -0.89 3.61 15.84
N VAL A 215 -1.17 3.33 17.13
CA VAL A 215 -0.53 4.03 18.25
C VAL A 215 0.97 3.78 18.34
N SER A 216 1.49 2.64 17.87
CA SER A 216 2.94 2.36 17.86
C SER A 216 3.74 3.48 17.16
N CYS A 217 3.21 4.06 16.09
CA CYS A 217 3.81 5.21 15.40
C CYS A 217 3.18 6.54 15.86
N HIS A 218 1.84 6.56 16.09
CA HIS A 218 1.08 7.74 16.50
C HIS A 218 1.04 7.90 18.03
N MET A 219 2.19 7.92 18.67
CA MET A 219 2.36 8.17 20.10
C MET A 219 3.15 9.46 20.34
N GLU A 220 3.16 9.97 21.56
CA GLU A 220 3.95 11.14 21.92
C GLU A 220 5.45 10.83 21.82
N GLY A 221 6.18 11.63 21.04
CA GLY A 221 7.58 11.36 20.71
C GLY A 221 7.81 10.29 19.64
N GLY A 222 6.76 9.69 19.09
CA GLY A 222 6.83 8.79 17.94
C GLY A 222 7.04 9.50 16.63
N ILE A 223 7.19 8.72 15.54
CA ILE A 223 7.51 9.23 14.21
C ILE A 223 6.35 9.95 13.52
N ALA A 224 5.10 9.61 13.87
CA ALA A 224 3.93 10.18 13.23
C ALA A 224 3.71 11.65 13.64
N PRO A 225 3.11 12.49 12.77
CA PRO A 225 2.99 13.94 13.01
C PRO A 225 2.05 14.33 14.16
N PHE A 226 1.27 13.41 14.69
CA PHE A 226 0.39 13.63 15.85
C PHE A 226 0.22 12.34 16.64
N ALA A 227 -0.03 12.47 17.95
CA ALA A 227 -0.26 11.34 18.83
C ALA A 227 -1.76 11.01 18.95
N MET A 228 -2.12 9.74 18.89
CA MET A 228 -3.47 9.22 19.16
C MET A 228 -3.63 8.89 20.66
N ASN A 229 -3.45 9.87 21.51
CA ASN A 229 -3.42 9.73 22.98
C ASN A 229 -4.76 10.05 23.66
N SER A 230 -5.82 10.31 22.92
CA SER A 230 -7.17 10.54 23.46
C SER A 230 -8.23 10.51 22.36
N HIS A 231 -9.49 10.25 22.76
CA HIS A 231 -10.64 10.39 21.86
C HIS A 231 -10.69 11.73 21.15
N GLN A 232 -10.44 12.83 21.91
CA GLN A 232 -10.52 14.18 21.35
C GLN A 232 -9.51 14.39 20.21
N MET A 233 -8.30 13.87 20.36
CA MET A 233 -7.29 13.93 19.28
C MET A 233 -7.72 13.14 18.06
N VAL A 234 -8.16 11.90 18.24
CA VAL A 234 -8.61 11.05 17.14
C VAL A 234 -9.85 11.63 16.46
N GLN A 235 -10.80 12.16 17.22
CA GLN A 235 -11.98 12.84 16.66
C GLN A 235 -11.59 14.08 15.83
N GLY A 236 -10.62 14.86 16.30
CA GLY A 236 -10.12 16.02 15.55
C GLY A 236 -9.48 15.65 14.21
N TRP A 237 -8.81 14.51 14.16
CA TRP A 237 -8.15 13.99 12.95
C TRP A 237 -9.02 13.01 12.13
N SER A 238 -10.24 12.75 12.58
CA SER A 238 -11.10 11.72 11.94
C SER A 238 -11.35 11.92 10.44
N PRO A 239 -11.51 13.16 9.88
CA PRO A 239 -11.64 13.32 8.44
C PRO A 239 -10.38 12.86 7.67
N MET A 240 -9.19 13.14 8.20
CA MET A 240 -7.93 12.70 7.60
C MET A 240 -7.72 11.20 7.77
N ILE A 241 -8.10 10.64 8.94
CA ILE A 241 -8.04 9.19 9.16
C ILE A 241 -8.92 8.47 8.12
N ARG A 242 -10.15 8.97 7.87
CA ARG A 242 -11.02 8.43 6.83
C ARG A 242 -10.34 8.49 5.45
N GLU A 243 -9.80 9.63 5.09
CA GLU A 243 -9.13 9.82 3.80
C GLU A 243 -7.95 8.86 3.61
N VAL A 244 -7.07 8.69 4.61
CA VAL A 244 -5.92 7.79 4.48
C VAL A 244 -6.30 6.32 4.47
N LEU A 245 -7.44 5.93 5.05
CA LEU A 245 -8.01 4.58 4.94
C LEU A 245 -8.59 4.34 3.55
N TYR A 246 -9.37 5.28 3.01
CA TYR A 246 -9.93 5.21 1.66
C TYR A 246 -8.85 5.15 0.57
N THR A 247 -7.76 5.87 0.75
CA THR A 247 -6.64 5.90 -0.20
C THR A 247 -5.56 4.85 0.07
N LYS A 248 -5.78 3.95 1.05
CA LYS A 248 -4.82 2.91 1.47
C LYS A 248 -3.40 3.47 1.75
N ARG A 249 -3.33 4.74 2.23
CA ARG A 249 -2.07 5.42 2.56
C ARG A 249 -1.57 5.07 3.97
N MET A 250 -2.51 4.71 4.87
CA MET A 250 -2.22 4.20 6.21
C MET A 250 -3.00 2.89 6.47
N PRO A 251 -2.38 1.95 7.20
CA PRO A 251 -0.99 1.91 7.68
C PRO A 251 0.01 1.95 6.53
N PRO A 252 1.26 2.43 6.75
CA PRO A 252 2.25 2.55 5.67
C PRO A 252 2.85 1.20 5.29
N GLY A 253 3.28 1.08 4.01
CA GLY A 253 3.96 -0.12 3.52
C GLY A 253 3.06 -1.34 3.44
N GLN A 254 1.77 -1.15 3.16
CA GLN A 254 0.84 -2.24 2.92
C GLN A 254 1.26 -3.06 1.70
N ILE A 255 1.15 -4.35 1.84
CA ILE A 255 1.30 -5.31 0.75
C ILE A 255 -0.08 -5.88 0.38
N ASP A 256 -0.15 -6.57 -0.72
CA ASP A 256 -1.34 -7.29 -1.12
C ASP A 256 -1.73 -8.31 -0.03
N ASN A 257 -3.02 -8.36 0.30
CA ASN A 257 -3.58 -9.18 1.39
C ASN A 257 -3.24 -10.66 1.27
N ASP A 258 -3.05 -11.18 0.06
CA ASP A 258 -2.70 -12.57 -0.18
C ASP A 258 -1.37 -12.98 0.46
N TYR A 259 -0.45 -12.02 0.69
CA TYR A 259 0.90 -12.27 1.20
C TYR A 259 1.12 -11.86 2.67
N VAL A 260 0.18 -11.17 3.31
CA VAL A 260 0.35 -10.66 4.69
C VAL A 260 0.71 -11.76 5.69
N HIS A 261 0.20 -12.96 5.49
CA HIS A 261 0.44 -14.09 6.39
C HIS A 261 1.84 -14.69 6.26
N ASP A 262 2.57 -14.43 5.18
CA ASP A 262 3.92 -14.98 4.94
C ASP A 262 5.03 -14.15 5.61
N PHE A 263 4.74 -12.89 5.94
CA PHE A 263 5.72 -11.95 6.47
C PHE A 263 5.46 -11.59 7.94
N ARG A 264 6.55 -11.23 8.65
CA ARG A 264 6.50 -10.71 10.02
C ARG A 264 6.26 -9.20 10.01
N ASP A 265 5.59 -8.70 11.04
CA ASP A 265 5.48 -7.27 11.35
C ASP A 265 4.98 -6.39 10.17
N VAL A 266 4.13 -6.98 9.31
CA VAL A 266 3.52 -6.24 8.22
C VAL A 266 2.46 -5.31 8.76
N ALA A 267 2.57 -4.04 8.41
CA ALA A 267 1.51 -3.07 8.67
C ALA A 267 0.26 -3.46 7.87
N HIS A 268 -0.79 -3.87 8.57
CA HIS A 268 -2.02 -4.36 7.97
C HIS A 268 -3.23 -3.88 8.76
N ILE A 269 -4.32 -3.63 8.06
CA ILE A 269 -5.63 -3.35 8.62
C ILE A 269 -6.66 -4.23 7.87
N THR A 270 -7.51 -4.93 8.61
CA THR A 270 -8.49 -5.81 7.98
C THR A 270 -9.65 -5.02 7.37
N VAL A 271 -10.44 -5.71 6.55
CA VAL A 271 -11.67 -5.15 5.95
C VAL A 271 -12.64 -4.71 7.05
N GLU A 272 -12.85 -5.54 8.06
CA GLU A 272 -13.76 -5.27 9.20
C GLU A 272 -13.25 -4.11 10.06
N GLU A 273 -11.93 -4.04 10.33
CA GLU A 273 -11.32 -2.92 11.05
C GLU A 273 -11.51 -1.61 10.28
N THR A 274 -11.31 -1.64 8.96
CA THR A 274 -11.51 -0.47 8.08
C THR A 274 -12.98 -0.02 8.09
N GLN A 275 -13.93 -0.96 7.94
CA GLN A 275 -15.36 -0.67 8.01
C GLN A 275 -15.74 -0.08 9.38
N THR A 276 -15.21 -0.64 10.47
CA THR A 276 -15.48 -0.19 11.84
C THR A 276 -15.02 1.26 12.03
N LEU A 277 -13.79 1.57 11.65
CA LEU A 277 -13.25 2.93 11.78
C LEU A 277 -14.03 3.93 10.92
N VAL A 278 -14.26 3.60 9.65
CA VAL A 278 -14.98 4.50 8.74
C VAL A 278 -16.42 4.70 9.18
N ASN A 279 -17.14 3.65 9.55
CA ASN A 279 -18.51 3.75 10.04
C ASN A 279 -18.61 4.63 11.30
N TRP A 280 -17.67 4.49 12.24
CA TRP A 280 -17.60 5.35 13.42
C TRP A 280 -17.36 6.82 13.05
N ILE A 281 -16.45 7.08 12.12
CA ILE A 281 -16.14 8.44 11.65
C ILE A 281 -17.37 9.06 10.97
N GLU A 282 -18.03 8.35 10.08
CA GLU A 282 -19.23 8.81 9.36
C GLU A 282 -20.41 9.10 10.28
N LYS A 283 -20.49 8.43 11.44
CA LYS A 283 -21.45 8.74 12.52
C LYS A 283 -21.00 9.89 13.44
N GLY A 284 -19.92 10.62 13.07
CA GLY A 284 -19.44 11.80 13.76
C GLY A 284 -18.37 11.55 14.82
N ALA A 285 -17.74 10.39 14.79
CA ALA A 285 -16.61 10.00 15.63
C ALA A 285 -16.87 10.22 17.14
N LYS A 286 -18.05 9.82 17.63
CA LYS A 286 -18.49 10.11 19.00
C LYS A 286 -17.97 9.07 19.98
N ASN A 287 -17.65 9.52 21.20
CA ASN A 287 -17.46 8.65 22.35
C ASN A 287 -18.73 8.69 23.22
N THR A 288 -19.52 7.65 23.18
CA THR A 288 -20.77 7.52 23.94
C THR A 288 -20.59 6.74 25.24
N ASP A 289 -19.42 6.13 25.45
CA ASP A 289 -19.16 5.19 26.54
C ASP A 289 -18.65 5.87 27.82
N ASN A 290 -18.33 7.19 27.75
CA ASN A 290 -17.69 7.95 28.83
C ASN A 290 -16.38 7.32 29.35
N ASN A 291 -15.73 6.50 28.55
CA ASN A 291 -14.45 5.86 28.80
C ASN A 291 -13.51 6.16 27.64
N ASP A 292 -12.26 6.52 27.92
CA ASP A 292 -11.25 6.82 26.90
C ASP A 292 -10.02 5.91 27.07
N PRO A 293 -10.04 4.71 26.49
CA PRO A 293 -8.95 3.77 26.61
C PRO A 293 -7.63 4.27 26.01
N LEU A 294 -7.65 5.26 25.09
CA LEU A 294 -6.42 5.86 24.57
C LEU A 294 -5.78 6.82 25.58
N ALA A 295 -6.59 7.56 26.36
CA ALA A 295 -6.07 8.44 27.41
C ALA A 295 -5.42 7.67 28.57
N GLU A 296 -5.83 6.41 28.77
CA GLU A 296 -5.25 5.51 29.76
C GLU A 296 -4.04 4.73 29.23
N HIS A 297 -3.77 4.80 27.93
CA HIS A 297 -2.70 4.08 27.25
C HIS A 297 -1.48 4.99 27.09
N SER A 298 -0.39 4.64 27.75
CA SER A 298 0.91 5.31 27.59
C SER A 298 1.93 4.26 27.19
N PRO A 299 2.14 4.06 25.87
CA PRO A 299 3.20 3.15 25.43
C PRO A 299 4.56 3.70 25.86
N GLU A 300 5.40 2.85 26.43
CA GLU A 300 6.78 3.21 26.77
C GLU A 300 7.65 3.16 25.51
N LEU A 301 8.39 4.23 25.26
CA LEU A 301 9.47 4.22 24.29
C LEU A 301 10.62 3.39 24.86
N VAL A 302 10.79 2.20 24.34
CA VAL A 302 11.92 1.33 24.70
C VAL A 302 13.02 1.57 23.67
N LYS A 303 14.13 2.14 24.11
CA LYS A 303 15.26 2.47 23.22
C LYS A 303 15.78 1.26 22.44
N TRP A 304 15.88 0.09 23.10
CA TRP A 304 16.34 -1.15 22.48
C TRP A 304 15.29 -2.24 22.67
N ALA A 305 14.38 -2.36 21.70
CA ALA A 305 13.24 -3.27 21.80
C ALA A 305 13.63 -4.75 21.63
N TYR A 306 14.73 -5.03 20.93
CA TYR A 306 15.24 -6.39 20.78
C TYR A 306 15.87 -6.93 22.10
N GLY A 307 16.33 -6.05 22.98
CA GLY A 307 16.92 -6.41 24.28
C GLY A 307 18.16 -5.59 24.64
N VAL A 308 19.03 -6.14 25.50
CA VAL A 308 20.28 -5.47 25.84
C VAL A 308 21.30 -5.72 24.74
N PRO A 309 21.80 -4.67 24.06
CA PRO A 309 22.79 -4.84 23.00
C PRO A 309 24.16 -5.21 23.54
N ASP A 310 24.90 -6.02 22.79
CA ASP A 310 26.30 -6.35 23.09
C ASP A 310 27.23 -5.19 22.69
N MET A 311 26.89 -4.42 21.68
CA MET A 311 27.66 -3.25 21.24
C MET A 311 26.71 -2.14 20.76
N VAL A 312 27.02 -0.89 21.13
CA VAL A 312 26.34 0.30 20.61
C VAL A 312 27.36 1.18 19.90
N ILE A 313 27.05 1.53 18.65
CA ILE A 313 27.90 2.32 17.76
C ILE A 313 27.21 3.67 17.53
N PRO A 314 27.75 4.79 18.08
CA PRO A 314 27.20 6.10 17.81
C PRO A 314 27.52 6.55 16.38
N ILE A 315 26.55 7.09 15.69
CA ILE A 315 26.73 7.76 14.38
C ILE A 315 27.16 9.21 14.67
N PRO A 316 28.19 9.75 14.00
CA PRO A 316 28.59 11.13 14.17
C PRO A 316 27.43 12.09 13.98
N PRO A 317 27.21 13.07 14.87
CA PRO A 317 26.05 13.96 14.81
C PRO A 317 25.95 14.70 13.46
N GLN A 318 24.75 14.74 12.90
CA GLN A 318 24.44 15.34 11.63
C GLN A 318 23.60 16.61 11.80
N GLN A 319 24.10 17.75 11.27
CA GLN A 319 23.33 19.00 11.26
C GLN A 319 22.35 19.00 10.09
N ILE A 320 21.07 19.21 10.35
CA ILE A 320 20.00 19.23 9.36
C ILE A 320 19.37 20.63 9.36
N PRO A 321 19.37 21.34 8.21
CA PRO A 321 18.79 22.66 8.09
C PRO A 321 17.25 22.59 8.15
N ALA A 322 16.60 23.73 8.41
CA ALA A 322 15.15 23.81 8.47
C ALA A 322 14.46 23.48 7.13
N THR A 323 15.12 23.80 6.00
CA THR A 323 14.55 23.67 4.64
C THR A 323 15.62 23.30 3.62
N GLY A 324 15.19 22.82 2.46
CA GLY A 324 16.05 22.45 1.35
C GLY A 324 16.20 20.94 1.18
N VAL A 325 16.60 20.53 -0.01
CA VAL A 325 16.88 19.12 -0.31
C VAL A 325 18.19 18.72 0.36
N GLN A 326 18.23 17.53 0.92
CA GLN A 326 19.43 16.97 1.55
C GLN A 326 20.01 15.87 0.65
N ASP A 327 21.28 16.03 0.27
CA ASP A 327 22.04 14.98 -0.41
C ASP A 327 22.29 13.80 0.54
N TYR A 328 22.47 12.60 0.00
CA TYR A 328 22.89 11.44 0.78
C TYR A 328 24.24 11.67 1.42
N ARG A 329 24.37 11.23 2.66
CA ARG A 329 25.63 11.32 3.43
C ARG A 329 26.20 9.93 3.60
N ASN A 330 27.39 9.75 3.05
CA ASN A 330 28.12 8.50 3.11
C ASN A 330 29.18 8.58 4.21
N ILE A 331 29.04 7.79 5.26
CA ILE A 331 29.87 7.85 6.45
C ILE A 331 30.59 6.52 6.69
N PRO A 332 31.90 6.44 6.49
CA PRO A 332 32.67 5.29 6.93
C PRO A 332 32.91 5.35 8.45
N LEU A 333 32.66 4.25 9.14
CA LEU A 333 32.91 4.06 10.57
C LEU A 333 33.86 2.88 10.74
N ALA A 334 35.08 3.13 11.17
CA ALA A 334 35.99 2.06 11.57
C ALA A 334 35.50 1.44 12.87
N LEU A 335 35.46 0.13 12.93
CA LEU A 335 35.24 -0.63 14.16
C LEU A 335 36.58 -1.19 14.61
N ASP A 336 36.98 -0.89 15.83
CA ASP A 336 38.25 -1.39 16.40
C ASP A 336 38.10 -2.84 16.88
N LEU A 337 37.69 -3.73 15.93
CA LEU A 337 37.52 -5.15 16.19
C LEU A 337 38.87 -5.86 16.14
N GLU A 338 39.25 -6.53 17.23
CA GLU A 338 40.47 -7.33 17.30
C GLU A 338 40.28 -8.73 16.69
N GLU A 339 39.05 -9.24 16.65
CA GLU A 339 38.67 -10.53 16.09
C GLU A 339 37.37 -10.44 15.24
N ASP A 340 37.11 -11.44 14.42
CA ASP A 340 35.86 -11.54 13.68
C ASP A 340 34.70 -11.78 14.66
N ILE A 341 33.60 -11.03 14.47
CA ILE A 341 32.37 -11.19 15.26
C ILE A 341 31.19 -11.53 14.36
N TRP A 342 30.19 -12.17 14.94
CA TRP A 342 28.98 -12.58 14.24
C TRP A 342 27.75 -11.88 14.80
N VAL A 343 27.09 -11.09 13.97
CA VAL A 343 25.88 -10.35 14.33
C VAL A 343 24.67 -11.24 14.12
N LYS A 344 23.79 -11.35 15.13
CA LYS A 344 22.50 -12.07 15.05
C LYS A 344 21.31 -11.16 14.82
N ALA A 345 21.44 -9.88 15.19
CA ALA A 345 20.47 -8.84 14.95
C ALA A 345 21.12 -7.46 14.97
N VAL A 346 20.51 -6.51 14.29
CA VAL A 346 20.88 -5.09 14.32
C VAL A 346 19.64 -4.25 14.58
N GLU A 347 19.78 -3.22 15.42
CA GLU A 347 18.70 -2.28 15.73
C GLU A 347 19.23 -0.86 15.60
N PHE A 348 18.40 0.00 15.03
CA PHE A 348 18.73 1.40 14.80
C PHE A 348 17.87 2.29 15.70
N GLU A 349 18.49 3.25 16.34
CA GLU A 349 17.81 4.30 17.10
C GLU A 349 17.99 5.63 16.39
N ALA A 350 16.90 6.21 15.93
CA ALA A 350 16.92 7.53 15.31
C ALA A 350 17.13 8.61 16.36
N GLY A 351 18.14 9.46 16.20
CA GLY A 351 18.38 10.61 17.08
C GLY A 351 17.30 11.68 16.94
N ASP A 352 16.87 11.93 15.69
CA ASP A 352 15.69 12.75 15.38
C ASP A 352 14.87 12.09 14.28
N PRO A 353 13.83 11.32 14.65
CA PRO A 353 12.99 10.62 13.69
C PRO A 353 12.18 11.55 12.77
N THR A 354 12.06 12.84 13.09
CA THR A 354 11.34 13.81 12.24
C THR A 354 12.09 14.19 10.97
N VAL A 355 13.40 13.90 10.90
CA VAL A 355 14.27 14.24 9.77
C VAL A 355 15.03 13.05 9.19
N LEU A 356 15.25 11.98 9.96
CA LEU A 356 15.93 10.79 9.46
C LEU A 356 14.98 9.95 8.60
N HIS A 357 15.28 9.86 7.30
CA HIS A 357 14.47 9.10 6.36
C HIS A 357 14.91 7.64 6.29
N HIS A 358 16.20 7.38 6.06
CA HIS A 358 16.73 6.02 6.16
C HIS A 358 18.24 5.99 6.48
N ILE A 359 18.66 4.83 7.00
CA ILE A 359 20.06 4.41 7.12
C ILE A 359 20.20 3.07 6.40
N ILE A 360 21.20 2.93 5.53
CA ILE A 360 21.63 1.61 5.05
C ILE A 360 23.04 1.38 5.59
N ALA A 361 23.22 0.24 6.26
CA ALA A 361 24.52 -0.12 6.87
C ALA A 361 25.16 -1.29 6.12
N PHE A 362 26.30 -1.04 5.54
CA PHE A 362 27.15 -2.04 4.87
C PHE A 362 28.37 -2.34 5.73
N ALA A 363 28.83 -3.59 5.71
CA ALA A 363 30.07 -3.96 6.37
C ALA A 363 31.23 -3.98 5.36
N TYR A 364 32.41 -3.57 5.80
CA TYR A 364 33.64 -3.70 5.03
C TYR A 364 34.74 -4.36 5.85
N GLY A 365 35.62 -5.09 5.17
CA GLY A 365 36.77 -5.74 5.78
C GLY A 365 38.00 -4.82 5.89
N PRO A 366 39.15 -5.34 6.38
CA PRO A 366 40.36 -4.54 6.66
C PRO A 366 40.98 -3.89 5.41
N ASN A 367 40.63 -4.35 4.22
CA ASN A 367 41.10 -3.76 2.95
C ASN A 367 40.25 -2.58 2.47
N GLY A 368 39.24 -2.16 3.24
CA GLY A 368 38.27 -1.17 2.85
C GLY A 368 37.20 -1.76 1.95
N MET A 369 36.39 -0.91 1.33
CA MET A 369 35.28 -1.30 0.46
C MET A 369 35.29 -0.50 -0.84
N ASN A 370 34.98 -1.15 -1.94
CA ASN A 370 34.73 -0.47 -3.21
C ASN A 370 33.21 -0.44 -3.49
N GLN A 371 32.81 0.46 -4.40
CA GLN A 371 31.40 0.67 -4.73
C GLN A 371 30.69 -0.60 -5.28
N PHE A 372 31.43 -1.47 -5.97
CA PHE A 372 30.90 -2.76 -6.45
C PHE A 372 30.57 -3.73 -5.30
N GLU A 373 31.39 -3.73 -4.24
CA GLU A 373 31.13 -4.59 -3.08
C GLU A 373 29.91 -4.11 -2.30
N ILE A 374 29.64 -2.80 -2.25
CA ILE A 374 28.44 -2.22 -1.66
C ILE A 374 27.21 -2.74 -2.39
N LEU A 375 27.15 -2.58 -3.70
CA LEU A 375 26.01 -3.01 -4.53
C LEU A 375 25.75 -4.52 -4.45
N ASN A 376 26.80 -5.33 -4.32
CA ASN A 376 26.68 -6.79 -4.21
C ASN A 376 26.24 -7.29 -2.82
N GLN A 377 26.33 -6.49 -1.78
CA GLN A 377 25.86 -6.86 -0.45
C GLN A 377 24.32 -6.72 -0.28
N GLY A 378 23.64 -6.14 -1.26
CA GLY A 378 22.21 -5.83 -1.12
C GLY A 378 21.96 -4.84 0.01
N ILE A 379 21.06 -5.16 0.95
CA ILE A 379 20.82 -4.32 2.16
C ILE A 379 21.97 -4.47 3.19
N GLY A 380 22.99 -5.27 2.91
CA GLY A 380 24.16 -5.41 3.76
C GLY A 380 23.84 -5.91 5.18
N LEU A 381 24.40 -5.24 6.19
CA LEU A 381 24.17 -5.58 7.59
C LEU A 381 22.71 -5.32 8.00
N GLY A 382 22.09 -4.27 7.47
CA GLY A 382 20.71 -3.92 7.77
C GLY A 382 20.36 -2.52 7.30
N ALA A 383 19.08 -2.18 7.42
CA ALA A 383 18.57 -0.87 7.07
C ALA A 383 17.55 -0.38 8.10
N TYR A 384 17.54 0.92 8.32
CA TYR A 384 16.51 1.65 9.03
C TYR A 384 15.64 2.38 8.01
N ALA A 385 14.35 2.27 8.18
CA ALA A 385 13.36 3.22 7.69
C ALA A 385 12.29 3.34 8.77
N PRO A 386 11.50 4.43 8.81
CA PRO A 386 10.46 4.58 9.82
C PRO A 386 9.57 3.33 9.97
N GLY A 387 9.48 2.77 11.18
CA GLY A 387 8.77 1.53 11.47
C GLY A 387 9.48 0.26 10.99
N ASN A 388 10.79 0.32 10.75
CA ASN A 388 11.67 -0.81 10.47
C ASN A 388 13.02 -0.57 11.14
N GLU A 389 13.01 -0.57 12.47
CA GLU A 389 14.17 -0.28 13.31
C GLU A 389 15.03 -1.53 13.58
N ILE A 390 14.42 -2.71 13.59
CA ILE A 390 15.07 -3.98 13.96
C ILE A 390 15.22 -4.89 12.75
N ASN A 391 16.45 -5.35 12.50
CA ASN A 391 16.75 -6.34 11.49
C ASN A 391 17.26 -7.61 12.17
N THR A 392 16.53 -8.72 12.07
CA THR A 392 16.90 -10.01 12.66
C THR A 392 17.27 -11.03 11.59
N TYR A 393 18.09 -12.01 11.97
CA TYR A 393 18.46 -13.09 11.08
C TYR A 393 17.88 -14.41 11.58
N PRO A 394 17.35 -15.27 10.70
CA PRO A 394 16.59 -16.45 11.09
C PRO A 394 17.48 -17.58 11.59
N GLY A 395 16.97 -18.34 12.54
CA GLY A 395 17.60 -19.57 13.04
C GLY A 395 19.01 -19.33 13.57
N ASN A 396 19.89 -20.31 13.38
CA ASN A 396 21.32 -20.23 13.71
C ASN A 396 22.09 -19.64 12.50
N SER A 397 21.82 -18.34 12.19
CA SER A 397 22.51 -17.60 11.12
C SER A 397 23.01 -16.25 11.63
N GLY A 398 24.03 -15.70 11.00
CA GLY A 398 24.61 -14.42 11.39
C GLY A 398 25.32 -13.73 10.24
N PHE A 399 25.48 -12.42 10.41
CA PHE A 399 26.24 -11.59 9.48
C PHE A 399 27.66 -11.34 10.05
N PRO A 400 28.73 -11.66 9.28
CA PRO A 400 30.09 -11.53 9.79
C PRO A 400 30.59 -10.08 9.72
N LEU A 401 31.16 -9.56 10.80
CA LEU A 401 31.99 -8.36 10.82
C LEU A 401 33.44 -8.78 11.04
N LYS A 402 34.32 -8.36 10.14
CA LYS A 402 35.73 -8.76 10.11
C LYS A 402 36.62 -7.89 10.97
N ALA A 403 37.60 -8.50 11.64
CA ALA A 403 38.64 -7.79 12.37
C ALA A 403 39.32 -6.72 11.48
N GLY A 404 39.54 -5.53 12.03
CA GLY A 404 40.11 -4.39 11.33
C GLY A 404 39.20 -3.80 10.24
N GLY A 405 37.95 -4.23 10.16
CA GLY A 405 36.92 -3.70 9.26
C GLY A 405 36.07 -2.61 9.92
N GLY A 406 34.91 -2.34 9.34
CA GLY A 406 34.00 -1.34 9.83
C GLY A 406 32.65 -1.33 9.11
N LEU A 407 31.91 -0.26 9.34
CA LEU A 407 30.64 0.00 8.68
C LEU A 407 30.76 1.16 7.71
N PHE A 408 30.05 1.07 6.61
CA PHE A 408 29.81 2.18 5.71
C PHE A 408 28.32 2.47 5.74
N LEU A 409 27.95 3.68 6.18
CA LEU A 409 26.57 4.09 6.34
C LEU A 409 26.18 5.04 5.21
N GLN A 410 25.05 4.77 4.58
CA GLN A 410 24.36 5.73 3.73
C GLN A 410 23.18 6.31 4.49
N LEU A 411 23.23 7.61 4.80
CA LEU A 411 22.19 8.32 5.53
C LEU A 411 21.41 9.22 4.59
N HIS A 412 20.10 9.18 4.68
CA HIS A 412 19.22 10.10 3.97
C HIS A 412 18.34 10.86 4.95
N TYR A 413 18.28 12.19 4.75
CA TYR A 413 17.52 13.11 5.58
C TYR A 413 16.48 13.88 4.78
N THR A 414 15.37 14.20 5.44
CA THR A 414 14.38 15.18 4.97
C THR A 414 14.34 16.35 5.94
N THR A 415 13.89 17.52 5.48
CA THR A 415 13.78 18.71 6.33
C THR A 415 12.39 18.82 6.95
N SER A 416 12.31 19.16 8.24
CA SER A 416 11.06 19.26 9.00
C SER A 416 10.53 20.68 9.20
N GLY A 417 11.13 21.68 8.55
CA GLY A 417 10.83 23.10 8.78
C GLY A 417 11.55 23.71 9.98
N LYS A 418 12.34 22.92 10.70
CA LYS A 418 13.12 23.33 11.88
C LYS A 418 14.54 22.81 11.77
N GLU A 419 15.53 23.66 12.08
CA GLU A 419 16.92 23.25 12.19
C GLU A 419 17.08 22.29 13.39
N THR A 420 17.76 21.16 13.17
CA THR A 420 17.96 20.13 14.19
C THR A 420 19.29 19.42 14.02
N THR A 421 19.63 18.58 15.00
CA THR A 421 20.79 17.71 14.98
C THR A 421 20.34 16.28 15.20
N ASP A 422 20.62 15.42 14.23
CA ASP A 422 20.44 13.98 14.39
C ASP A 422 21.70 13.34 14.98
N ALA A 423 21.52 12.47 15.98
CA ALA A 423 22.57 11.70 16.65
C ALA A 423 22.10 10.25 16.84
N SER A 424 21.94 9.57 15.73
CA SER A 424 21.46 8.19 15.68
C SER A 424 22.51 7.20 16.20
N GLU A 425 22.05 6.03 16.60
CA GLU A 425 22.88 4.94 17.10
C GLU A 425 22.53 3.61 16.44
N ILE A 426 23.50 2.70 16.38
CA ILE A 426 23.32 1.32 15.90
C ILE A 426 23.65 0.37 17.06
N ALA A 427 22.70 -0.49 17.42
CA ALA A 427 22.93 -1.58 18.35
C ALA A 427 23.19 -2.88 17.61
N LEU A 428 24.23 -3.59 18.01
CA LEU A 428 24.55 -4.93 17.52
C LEU A 428 24.30 -5.95 18.63
N TYR A 429 23.68 -7.05 18.23
CA TYR A 429 23.46 -8.23 19.05
C TYR A 429 24.29 -9.38 18.48
N LEU A 430 25.15 -9.99 19.27
CA LEU A 430 26.18 -10.89 18.80
C LEU A 430 25.86 -12.35 19.16
N TRP A 431 26.39 -13.26 18.36
CA TRP A 431 26.53 -14.65 18.72
C TRP A 431 27.81 -14.84 19.55
N ASP A 432 27.76 -15.70 20.55
CA ASP A 432 28.94 -16.08 21.34
C ASP A 432 29.92 -16.95 20.56
N GLU A 433 29.42 -17.68 19.54
CA GLU A 433 30.19 -18.57 18.70
C GLU A 433 29.75 -18.35 17.22
N GLU A 434 30.56 -18.82 16.27
CA GLU A 434 30.22 -18.79 14.84
C GLU A 434 28.92 -19.55 14.58
N PRO A 435 27.90 -18.91 13.95
CA PRO A 435 26.65 -19.57 13.62
C PRO A 435 26.82 -20.57 12.48
N GLU A 436 25.87 -21.51 12.35
CA GLU A 436 25.91 -22.54 11.31
C GLU A 436 25.85 -21.99 9.89
N ARG A 437 25.25 -20.81 9.71
CA ARG A 437 25.01 -20.20 8.40
C ARG A 437 25.36 -18.73 8.38
N GLN A 438 25.98 -18.34 7.29
CA GLN A 438 26.20 -16.91 7.00
C GLN A 438 24.98 -16.31 6.32
N VAL A 439 24.56 -15.15 6.79
CA VAL A 439 23.59 -14.31 6.10
C VAL A 439 24.26 -13.61 4.91
N LEU A 440 23.61 -13.67 3.76
CA LEU A 440 24.04 -13.10 2.51
C LEU A 440 22.97 -12.13 1.99
N GLY A 441 23.38 -11.08 1.30
CA GLY A 441 22.52 -10.19 0.59
C GLY A 441 22.65 -10.34 -0.93
N GLY A 442 21.67 -9.84 -1.64
CA GLY A 442 21.68 -9.77 -3.09
C GLY A 442 20.64 -8.78 -3.61
N SER A 443 20.69 -8.48 -4.89
CA SER A 443 19.71 -7.65 -5.57
C SER A 443 19.41 -8.14 -6.97
N ALA A 444 18.14 -8.11 -7.37
CA ALA A 444 17.73 -8.04 -8.75
C ALA A 444 17.65 -6.57 -9.12
N ALA A 445 18.53 -6.09 -10.00
CA ALA A 445 18.69 -4.67 -10.27
C ALA A 445 18.91 -4.40 -11.76
N ASP A 446 18.38 -3.27 -12.22
CA ASP A 446 18.67 -2.71 -13.53
C ASP A 446 19.13 -1.26 -13.38
N LEU A 447 20.33 -0.96 -13.90
CA LEU A 447 20.94 0.36 -13.88
C LEU A 447 20.73 1.13 -15.18
N ASP A 448 20.16 0.49 -16.23
CA ASP A 448 19.86 1.13 -17.51
C ASP A 448 18.46 1.76 -17.49
N ILE A 449 18.28 2.70 -16.55
CA ILE A 449 17.01 3.39 -16.35
C ILE A 449 16.84 4.49 -17.40
N ASN A 450 15.73 4.44 -18.14
CA ASN A 450 15.36 5.47 -19.12
C ASN A 450 13.84 5.68 -19.11
N ILE A 451 13.33 6.40 -18.09
CA ILE A 451 11.90 6.66 -17.95
C ILE A 451 11.54 7.92 -18.72
N PRO A 452 10.61 7.84 -19.72
CA PRO A 452 10.24 9.00 -20.53
C PRO A 452 9.51 10.08 -19.72
N PRO A 453 9.52 11.34 -20.20
CA PRO A 453 8.65 12.39 -19.65
C PRO A 453 7.18 11.98 -19.71
N PHE A 454 6.44 12.37 -18.67
CA PHE A 454 4.98 12.16 -18.55
C PHE A 454 4.51 10.69 -18.62
N ALA A 455 5.42 9.72 -18.50
CA ALA A 455 5.05 8.31 -18.48
C ALA A 455 4.31 7.97 -17.19
N GLN A 456 3.06 7.51 -17.28
CA GLN A 456 2.23 7.15 -16.12
C GLN A 456 2.54 5.74 -15.56
N ARG A 457 2.91 4.81 -16.42
CA ARG A 457 3.22 3.43 -16.06
C ARG A 457 4.37 2.92 -16.92
N HIS A 458 5.58 3.24 -16.52
CA HIS A 458 6.79 2.73 -17.15
C HIS A 458 7.26 1.49 -16.39
N GLU A 459 7.02 0.32 -16.98
CA GLU A 459 7.40 -0.96 -16.39
C GLU A 459 8.89 -1.24 -16.59
N MET A 460 9.54 -1.76 -15.55
CA MET A 460 10.90 -2.28 -15.57
C MET A 460 10.94 -3.68 -14.96
N VAL A 461 11.89 -4.49 -15.41
CA VAL A 461 12.11 -5.87 -14.94
C VAL A 461 13.59 -6.10 -14.72
N ALA A 462 13.95 -6.62 -13.56
CA ALA A 462 15.31 -7.04 -13.25
C ALA A 462 15.33 -8.47 -12.72
N THR A 463 16.43 -9.18 -12.90
CA THR A 463 16.54 -10.58 -12.48
C THR A 463 17.81 -10.86 -11.69
N ALA A 464 17.72 -11.86 -10.79
CA ALA A 464 18.85 -12.39 -10.06
C ALA A 464 18.72 -13.93 -9.94
N LYS A 465 19.84 -14.65 -10.01
CA LYS A 465 19.83 -16.10 -10.03
C LYS A 465 20.50 -16.72 -8.81
N PHE A 466 19.79 -17.61 -8.12
CA PHE A 466 20.35 -18.43 -7.04
C PHE A 466 21.21 -19.56 -7.61
N ARG A 467 22.48 -19.56 -7.23
CA ARG A 467 23.44 -20.56 -7.73
C ARG A 467 23.50 -21.83 -6.88
N LYS A 468 22.95 -21.77 -5.67
CA LYS A 468 22.89 -22.86 -4.70
C LYS A 468 21.49 -22.91 -4.10
N ASP A 469 21.14 -24.08 -3.58
CA ASP A 469 19.94 -24.20 -2.74
C ASP A 469 20.03 -23.18 -1.60
N SER A 470 18.99 -22.41 -1.42
CA SER A 470 18.98 -21.25 -0.50
C SER A 470 17.63 -21.09 0.17
N TYR A 471 17.62 -20.33 1.26
CA TYR A 471 16.42 -19.88 1.93
C TYR A 471 16.39 -18.35 1.91
N ILE A 472 15.43 -17.77 1.20
CA ILE A 472 15.20 -16.32 1.22
C ILE A 472 14.57 -15.97 2.56
N THR A 473 15.08 -14.93 3.21
CA THR A 473 14.67 -14.52 4.55
C THR A 473 14.01 -13.14 4.57
N MET A 474 14.26 -12.31 3.54
CA MET A 474 13.72 -10.96 3.43
C MET A 474 13.69 -10.52 1.96
N LEU A 475 12.68 -9.71 1.62
CA LEU A 475 12.54 -8.98 0.36
C LEU A 475 12.41 -7.48 0.64
N GLY A 476 13.01 -6.63 -0.22
CA GLY A 476 12.97 -5.19 -0.07
C GLY A 476 12.94 -4.49 -1.43
N PRO A 477 11.77 -4.02 -1.89
CA PRO A 477 11.70 -3.19 -3.09
C PRO A 477 12.29 -1.81 -2.82
N HIS A 478 13.07 -1.29 -3.77
CA HIS A 478 13.65 0.04 -3.68
C HIS A 478 13.57 0.79 -5.00
N MET A 479 12.84 1.87 -4.97
CA MET A 479 12.70 2.89 -6.02
C MET A 479 12.67 4.27 -5.35
N HIS A 480 12.76 5.35 -6.13
CA HIS A 480 12.64 6.70 -5.60
C HIS A 480 11.22 7.28 -5.78
N TYR A 481 11.09 8.60 -5.96
CA TYR A 481 9.81 9.34 -5.93
C TYR A 481 8.76 8.86 -6.94
N ARG A 482 9.18 8.24 -8.07
CA ARG A 482 8.25 7.80 -9.11
C ARG A 482 7.88 6.32 -8.99
N GLY A 483 8.48 5.58 -8.05
CA GLY A 483 8.07 4.21 -7.78
C GLY A 483 6.57 4.14 -7.51
N HIS A 484 5.85 3.26 -8.22
CA HIS A 484 4.40 3.12 -8.14
C HIS A 484 3.98 1.78 -7.54
N ASP A 485 4.48 0.69 -8.06
CA ASP A 485 4.24 -0.67 -7.57
C ASP A 485 5.48 -1.55 -7.73
N ALA A 486 5.56 -2.64 -6.97
CA ALA A 486 6.68 -3.57 -6.99
C ALA A 486 6.22 -5.00 -6.75
N ASN A 487 6.82 -5.94 -7.46
CA ASN A 487 6.49 -7.36 -7.37
C ASN A 487 7.73 -8.23 -7.41
N PHE A 488 7.72 -9.32 -6.64
CA PHE A 488 8.75 -10.36 -6.66
C PHE A 488 8.14 -11.69 -7.06
N THR A 489 8.67 -12.26 -8.12
CA THR A 489 8.28 -13.58 -8.64
C THR A 489 9.49 -14.51 -8.68
N LEU A 490 9.33 -15.75 -8.24
CA LEU A 490 10.32 -16.82 -8.38
C LEU A 490 10.00 -17.66 -9.61
N VAL A 491 10.97 -17.83 -10.48
CA VAL A 491 10.88 -18.76 -11.61
C VAL A 491 11.80 -19.95 -11.33
N TYR A 492 11.18 -21.10 -11.12
CA TYR A 492 11.87 -22.32 -10.73
C TYR A 492 12.55 -23.04 -11.91
N PRO A 493 13.54 -23.92 -11.67
CA PRO A 493 14.24 -24.63 -12.74
C PRO A 493 13.37 -25.54 -13.62
N ASP A 494 12.20 -25.94 -13.12
CA ASP A 494 11.21 -26.73 -13.87
C ASP A 494 10.30 -25.88 -14.77
N GLY A 495 10.46 -24.56 -14.73
CA GLY A 495 9.69 -23.59 -15.51
C GLY A 495 8.39 -23.12 -14.83
N SER A 496 8.08 -23.64 -13.65
CA SER A 496 6.98 -23.09 -12.85
C SER A 496 7.36 -21.70 -12.26
N SER A 497 6.37 -20.89 -11.95
CA SER A 497 6.57 -19.58 -11.33
C SER A 497 5.65 -19.39 -10.13
N GLU A 498 6.11 -18.58 -9.18
CA GLU A 498 5.37 -18.24 -7.97
C GLU A 498 5.63 -16.77 -7.64
N GLU A 499 4.56 -15.97 -7.56
CA GLU A 499 4.63 -14.64 -6.98
C GLU A 499 4.77 -14.77 -5.46
N VAL A 500 5.74 -14.09 -4.86
CA VAL A 500 6.06 -14.22 -3.43
C VAL A 500 5.89 -12.93 -2.66
N LEU A 501 5.75 -11.80 -3.36
CA LEU A 501 5.41 -10.51 -2.76
C LEU A 501 4.87 -9.57 -3.83
N ASN A 502 3.73 -8.94 -3.55
CA ASN A 502 3.18 -7.82 -4.30
C ASN A 502 3.01 -6.60 -3.40
N VAL A 503 3.63 -5.48 -3.77
CA VAL A 503 3.50 -4.16 -3.13
C VAL A 503 2.78 -3.24 -4.11
N PRO A 504 1.45 -3.25 -4.14
CA PRO A 504 0.65 -2.59 -5.18
C PRO A 504 0.71 -1.06 -5.10
N ASN A 505 0.97 -0.50 -3.92
CA ASN A 505 1.11 0.93 -3.68
C ASN A 505 2.46 1.20 -3.00
N TYR A 506 3.54 1.14 -3.80
CA TYR A 506 4.86 1.48 -3.30
C TYR A 506 4.92 2.96 -2.88
N GLN A 507 5.50 3.22 -1.73
CA GLN A 507 5.66 4.56 -1.17
C GLN A 507 7.10 4.79 -0.76
N PHE A 508 7.80 5.66 -1.49
CA PHE A 508 9.20 5.98 -1.24
C PHE A 508 9.49 6.35 0.22
N ASN A 509 8.59 7.09 0.88
CA ASN A 509 8.79 7.55 2.25
C ASN A 509 8.88 6.42 3.29
N TRP A 510 8.45 5.22 2.95
CA TRP A 510 8.41 4.11 3.90
C TRP A 510 9.43 3.01 3.62
N GLN A 511 9.90 2.84 2.41
CA GLN A 511 10.94 1.90 1.96
C GLN A 511 11.03 0.61 2.79
N LYS A 512 9.86 -0.01 3.01
CA LYS A 512 9.73 -1.19 3.88
C LYS A 512 10.50 -2.38 3.31
N VAL A 513 11.11 -3.13 4.22
CA VAL A 513 11.57 -4.50 3.97
C VAL A 513 10.58 -5.48 4.60
N TYR A 514 10.48 -6.65 4.03
CA TYR A 514 9.50 -7.68 4.39
C TYR A 514 10.23 -8.96 4.74
N ASP A 515 10.31 -9.28 6.04
CA ASP A 515 10.97 -10.47 6.57
C ASP A 515 9.98 -11.63 6.56
N PHE A 516 10.34 -12.74 5.92
CA PHE A 516 9.53 -13.96 5.95
C PHE A 516 9.38 -14.50 7.37
N LYS A 517 8.18 -14.94 7.74
CA LYS A 517 7.96 -15.70 8.99
C LYS A 517 8.75 -17.00 8.96
N ASP A 518 8.59 -17.74 7.87
CA ASP A 518 9.29 -18.96 7.55
C ASP A 518 10.16 -18.75 6.31
N PRO A 519 11.50 -18.88 6.38
CA PRO A 519 12.37 -18.65 5.24
C PRO A 519 11.95 -19.46 4.01
N LYS A 520 11.84 -18.81 2.86
CA LYS A 520 11.37 -19.40 1.61
C LYS A 520 12.46 -20.20 0.92
N PHE A 521 12.30 -21.51 0.81
CA PHE A 521 13.25 -22.38 0.11
C PHE A 521 13.23 -22.13 -1.40
N VAL A 522 14.41 -22.02 -1.99
CA VAL A 522 14.62 -21.91 -3.44
C VAL A 522 15.75 -22.86 -3.87
N PRO A 523 15.48 -23.80 -4.81
CA PRO A 523 16.52 -24.68 -5.34
C PRO A 523 17.52 -23.91 -6.20
N ALA A 524 18.74 -24.44 -6.32
CA ALA A 524 19.75 -23.92 -7.23
C ALA A 524 19.22 -23.80 -8.66
N GLY A 525 19.45 -22.67 -9.29
CA GLY A 525 18.95 -22.37 -10.63
C GLY A 525 17.66 -21.55 -10.65
N THR A 526 16.97 -21.36 -9.51
CA THR A 526 15.82 -20.44 -9.41
C THR A 526 16.24 -19.03 -9.76
N GLU A 527 15.41 -18.34 -10.52
CA GLU A 527 15.56 -16.93 -10.88
C GLU A 527 14.52 -16.10 -10.13
N MET A 528 14.99 -15.07 -9.43
CA MET A 528 14.13 -14.03 -8.86
C MET A 528 13.91 -12.98 -9.92
N VAL A 529 12.67 -12.69 -10.22
CA VAL A 529 12.23 -11.63 -11.13
C VAL A 529 11.63 -10.52 -10.27
N PHE A 530 12.21 -9.34 -10.34
CA PHE A 530 11.70 -8.13 -9.72
C PHE A 530 11.08 -7.27 -10.81
N THR A 531 9.79 -7.00 -10.70
CA THR A 531 9.04 -6.15 -11.62
C THR A 531 8.54 -4.94 -10.84
N GLY A 532 8.58 -3.75 -11.44
CA GLY A 532 8.01 -2.55 -10.85
C GLY A 532 7.63 -1.55 -11.91
N THR A 533 6.74 -0.64 -11.57
CA THR A 533 6.34 0.45 -12.45
C THR A 533 6.71 1.80 -11.85
N PHE A 534 7.00 2.76 -12.73
CA PHE A 534 7.25 4.15 -12.39
C PHE A 534 6.15 5.04 -12.93
N ASP A 535 5.71 6.00 -12.12
CA ASP A 535 4.78 7.06 -12.50
C ASP A 535 5.51 8.41 -12.57
N ASN A 536 5.97 8.78 -13.76
CA ASN A 536 6.59 10.07 -14.06
C ASN A 536 5.56 11.10 -14.57
N SER A 537 4.28 10.95 -14.25
CA SER A 537 3.24 11.87 -14.68
C SER A 537 3.09 13.07 -13.74
N GLU A 538 2.32 14.06 -14.19
CA GLU A 538 1.90 15.22 -13.39
C GLU A 538 0.91 14.85 -12.28
N PHE A 539 0.30 13.66 -12.36
CA PHE A 539 -0.69 13.16 -11.41
C PHE A 539 -0.05 12.41 -10.22
N ASN A 540 1.26 12.12 -10.30
CA ASN A 540 2.00 11.61 -9.15
C ASN A 540 2.34 12.77 -8.21
N PRO A 541 1.75 12.83 -7.00
CA PRO A 541 1.96 13.95 -6.07
C PRO A 541 3.39 14.03 -5.53
N SER A 542 4.18 12.97 -5.65
CA SER A 542 5.58 12.91 -5.23
C SER A 542 6.57 13.29 -6.33
N ASN A 543 6.10 13.42 -7.59
CA ASN A 543 6.97 13.73 -8.73
C ASN A 543 7.34 15.22 -8.75
N PRO A 544 8.62 15.60 -8.61
CA PRO A 544 9.00 17.01 -8.62
C PRO A 544 8.96 17.66 -10.01
N ASP A 545 9.11 16.89 -11.10
CA ASP A 545 9.11 17.39 -12.48
C ASP A 545 8.85 16.25 -13.47
N ALA A 546 7.63 16.23 -14.02
CA ALA A 546 7.21 15.23 -14.99
C ALA A 546 7.86 15.41 -16.38
N SER A 547 8.41 16.59 -16.69
CA SER A 547 8.98 16.90 -18.00
C SER A 547 10.36 16.31 -18.23
N GLN A 548 10.99 15.75 -17.19
CA GLN A 548 12.32 15.19 -17.26
C GLN A 548 12.32 13.74 -17.76
N THR A 549 13.28 13.39 -18.59
CA THR A 549 13.66 11.99 -18.78
C THR A 549 14.53 11.57 -17.59
N LEU A 550 14.22 10.45 -16.97
CA LEU A 550 14.93 9.99 -15.78
C LEU A 550 15.93 8.91 -16.12
N SER A 551 17.08 8.98 -15.46
CA SER A 551 18.14 7.99 -15.52
C SER A 551 18.51 7.49 -14.14
N TRP A 552 19.28 6.43 -14.10
CA TRP A 552 19.86 5.93 -12.84
C TRP A 552 20.65 7.02 -12.11
N GLY A 553 20.50 7.07 -10.81
CA GLY A 553 21.32 7.90 -9.94
C GLY A 553 20.95 7.75 -8.46
N GLU A 554 21.89 8.13 -7.59
CA GLU A 554 21.77 7.97 -6.14
C GLU A 554 20.79 8.98 -5.51
N GLN A 555 20.51 10.09 -6.18
CA GLN A 555 19.67 11.14 -5.61
C GLN A 555 18.18 10.88 -5.82
N THR A 556 17.35 11.28 -4.88
CA THR A 556 15.91 11.02 -4.88
C THR A 556 15.13 11.57 -6.08
N TRP A 557 15.63 12.62 -6.73
CA TRP A 557 15.06 13.16 -7.98
C TRP A 557 15.52 12.42 -9.26
N GLN A 558 16.52 11.53 -9.14
CA GLN A 558 16.87 10.50 -10.11
C GLN A 558 16.10 9.24 -9.77
N GLU A 559 16.39 8.08 -10.37
CA GLU A 559 15.73 6.84 -10.02
C GLU A 559 16.68 5.68 -9.79
N MET A 560 16.24 4.74 -8.96
CA MET A 560 16.83 3.44 -8.73
C MET A 560 15.79 2.34 -8.97
N PHE A 561 16.26 1.16 -9.38
CA PHE A 561 15.42 -0.01 -9.54
C PHE A 561 16.11 -1.24 -8.98
N PHE A 562 15.80 -1.57 -7.71
CA PHE A 562 16.41 -2.66 -6.97
C PHE A 562 15.35 -3.50 -6.25
N GLY A 563 15.33 -4.80 -6.52
CA GLY A 563 14.68 -5.80 -5.69
C GLY A 563 15.72 -6.42 -4.77
N PHE A 564 15.92 -5.85 -3.57
CA PHE A 564 16.83 -6.39 -2.58
C PHE A 564 16.28 -7.67 -1.96
N TYR A 565 17.17 -8.60 -1.64
CA TYR A 565 16.82 -9.80 -0.89
C TYR A 565 17.95 -10.21 0.05
N ARG A 566 17.59 -10.86 1.13
CA ARG A 566 18.49 -11.49 2.08
C ARG A 566 18.22 -12.99 2.07
N TYR A 567 19.30 -13.80 2.17
CA TYR A 567 19.18 -15.24 2.13
C TYR A 567 20.29 -15.93 2.92
N VAL A 568 20.09 -17.21 3.20
CA VAL A 568 21.12 -18.12 3.69
C VAL A 568 21.21 -19.30 2.73
N GLU A 569 22.43 -19.79 2.45
CA GLU A 569 22.60 -21.02 1.67
C GLU A 569 22.15 -22.22 2.49
N ALA A 570 21.42 -23.15 1.85
CA ALA A 570 21.12 -24.44 2.45
C ALA A 570 22.45 -25.19 2.58
N GLY A 571 22.89 -25.43 3.81
CA GLY A 571 24.10 -26.20 4.06
C GLY A 571 24.01 -27.58 3.39
N ASN A 572 25.14 -28.09 2.94
CA ASN A 572 25.19 -29.45 2.32
C ASN A 572 24.71 -30.48 3.36
N PRO A 573 23.63 -31.23 3.17
CA PRO A 573 23.15 -32.21 4.15
C PRO A 573 24.07 -33.44 4.29
N GLY A 574 25.35 -33.32 3.92
CA GLY A 574 26.33 -34.43 3.88
C GLY A 574 27.77 -34.04 4.14
N GLY A 575 28.06 -32.88 4.67
CA GLY A 575 29.41 -32.46 5.07
C GLY A 575 29.59 -32.54 6.58
N GLY A 576 29.75 -33.70 7.14
CA GLY A 576 30.25 -34.01 8.47
C GLY A 576 31.57 -34.73 8.35
#